data_cb853e7f58df4ff2e47a74f303bda7a9
#
_entry.id   cb853e7f58df4ff2e47a74f303bda7a9
#
_cell.length_a   1.000
_cell.length_b   1.000
_cell.length_c   1.000
_cell.angle_alpha   90.00
_cell.angle_beta   90.00
_cell.angle_gamma   90.00
#
_symmetry.space_group_name_H-M   'P 1'
#
loop_
_entity.id
_entity.type
_entity.pdbx_description
1 polymer ?
#
loop_
_entity_poly.entity_id
_entity_poly.type
_entity_poly.pdbx_seq_one_letter_code
_entity_poly.pdbx_strand_id
1 'polypeptide(L)'
;MPAFSRSVKPRDTGLTMVMDKGLGLNETSDLLQTAGNYIDYIKLAFGTPALYNEDILRKKVALIKASDIHIYPGGTFLEIAVLQNRVQAFLTRARDIGFSAIEVSDGTVPVPARIRKQVIQEALQMGFEVLSEVGKKSPMENIQTETLINQVQSDLKAGAGRVILEARESGKGIGIYNNQGEIKQDFFKELNATLPCPDRIIWEAPLKNQQQALIIALGPNVNLGNIPPGEVLALESLRTGLRGDTLKLLIENARGITGVC
;
A
#
# COMPACT_ATOMS: atom_id res chain seq x y z
N MET A 1 -26.06 1.42 -9.10
CA MET A 1 -25.70 1.17 -7.69
C MET A 1 -24.56 0.16 -7.65
N PRO A 2 -23.54 0.35 -6.80
CA PRO A 2 -22.51 -0.68 -6.63
C PRO A 2 -23.17 -1.96 -6.13
N ALA A 3 -22.79 -3.07 -6.69
CA ALA A 3 -23.38 -4.35 -6.34
C ALA A 3 -22.75 -4.96 -5.05
N PHE A 4 -21.67 -4.36 -4.53
CA PHE A 4 -21.04 -4.72 -3.25
C PHE A 4 -21.14 -3.58 -2.23
N SER A 5 -21.11 -3.94 -0.96
CA SER A 5 -20.96 -2.98 0.13
C SER A 5 -19.50 -2.47 0.13
N ARG A 6 -19.26 -1.42 -0.65
CA ARG A 6 -17.99 -0.74 -0.75
C ARG A 6 -17.83 0.30 0.36
N SER A 7 -16.73 0.24 1.11
CA SER A 7 -16.41 1.23 2.14
C SER A 7 -16.21 2.62 1.52
N VAL A 8 -16.80 3.65 2.13
CA VAL A 8 -16.62 5.06 1.76
C VAL A 8 -15.69 5.77 2.73
N LYS A 9 -15.02 6.83 2.27
CA LYS A 9 -14.17 7.68 3.13
C LYS A 9 -14.99 8.41 4.20
N PRO A 10 -14.45 8.56 5.42
CA PRO A 10 -13.24 7.92 5.93
C PRO A 10 -13.43 6.42 6.15
N ARG A 11 -12.41 5.61 5.86
CA ARG A 11 -12.51 4.16 5.90
C ARG A 11 -11.23 3.50 6.42
N ASP A 12 -11.37 2.34 7.06
CA ASP A 12 -10.26 1.55 7.59
C ASP A 12 -9.94 0.32 6.74
N THR A 13 -10.85 -0.07 5.85
CA THR A 13 -10.69 -1.19 4.90
C THR A 13 -11.09 -0.77 3.49
N GLY A 14 -10.61 -1.50 2.50
CA GLY A 14 -10.78 -1.13 1.11
C GLY A 14 -9.88 0.03 0.68
N LEU A 15 -8.77 0.20 1.39
CA LEU A 15 -7.81 1.27 1.13
C LEU A 15 -7.16 1.10 -0.25
N THR A 16 -6.89 2.23 -0.88
CA THR A 16 -6.14 2.30 -2.14
C THR A 16 -4.90 3.17 -1.93
N MET A 17 -3.73 2.56 -2.07
CA MET A 17 -2.44 3.24 -2.05
C MET A 17 -1.93 3.38 -3.48
N VAL A 18 -1.83 4.61 -3.95
CA VAL A 18 -1.34 4.96 -5.29
C VAL A 18 0.17 5.12 -5.26
N MET A 19 0.85 4.56 -6.28
CA MET A 19 2.28 4.75 -6.49
C MET A 19 2.52 5.88 -7.50
N ASP A 20 2.96 7.03 -7.01
CA ASP A 20 3.34 8.17 -7.84
C ASP A 20 4.83 8.12 -8.14
N LYS A 21 5.17 8.11 -9.43
CA LYS A 21 6.56 8.03 -9.93
C LYS A 21 7.08 9.36 -10.45
N GLY A 22 6.30 10.44 -10.33
CA GLY A 22 6.74 11.75 -10.82
C GLY A 22 5.66 12.60 -11.46
N LEU A 23 4.38 12.45 -11.07
CA LEU A 23 3.32 13.32 -11.54
C LEU A 23 3.64 14.79 -11.24
N GLY A 24 3.38 15.66 -12.19
CA GLY A 24 3.39 17.11 -12.01
C GLY A 24 2.20 17.60 -11.20
N LEU A 25 2.16 18.92 -10.90
CA LEU A 25 1.07 19.51 -10.11
C LEU A 25 -0.29 19.41 -10.81
N ASN A 26 -0.33 19.62 -12.12
CA ASN A 26 -1.57 19.54 -12.89
C ASN A 26 -2.11 18.11 -12.93
N GLU A 27 -1.27 17.13 -13.25
CA GLU A 27 -1.66 15.72 -13.26
C GLU A 27 -2.11 15.26 -11.86
N THR A 28 -1.45 15.74 -10.81
CA THR A 28 -1.87 15.47 -9.43
C THR A 28 -3.25 16.07 -9.16
N SER A 29 -3.49 17.31 -9.56
CA SER A 29 -4.79 17.97 -9.42
C SER A 29 -5.89 17.23 -10.18
N ASP A 30 -5.64 16.84 -11.43
CA ASP A 30 -6.58 16.09 -12.25
C ASP A 30 -6.92 14.73 -11.63
N LEU A 31 -5.91 14.01 -11.13
CA LEU A 31 -6.09 12.75 -10.41
C LEU A 31 -6.99 12.93 -9.18
N LEU A 32 -6.74 13.96 -8.37
CA LEU A 32 -7.50 14.23 -7.15
C LEU A 32 -8.95 14.62 -7.45
N GLN A 33 -9.18 15.42 -8.48
CA GLN A 33 -10.53 15.83 -8.92
C GLN A 33 -11.35 14.65 -9.44
N THR A 34 -10.71 13.73 -10.16
CA THR A 34 -11.40 12.59 -10.79
C THR A 34 -11.54 11.37 -9.89
N ALA A 35 -10.52 11.09 -9.07
CA ALA A 35 -10.41 9.83 -8.33
C ALA A 35 -10.05 9.99 -6.84
N GLY A 36 -9.92 11.20 -6.31
CA GLY A 36 -9.46 11.45 -4.94
C GLY A 36 -10.31 10.76 -3.86
N ASN A 37 -11.62 10.61 -4.08
CA ASN A 37 -12.51 9.88 -3.17
C ASN A 37 -12.19 8.38 -3.04
N TYR A 38 -11.41 7.85 -3.97
CA TYR A 38 -11.03 6.43 -4.00
C TYR A 38 -9.58 6.19 -3.59
N ILE A 39 -8.82 7.24 -3.26
CA ILE A 39 -7.40 7.17 -2.86
C ILE A 39 -7.28 7.48 -1.38
N ASP A 40 -6.53 6.67 -0.64
CA ASP A 40 -6.29 6.85 0.80
C ASP A 40 -4.83 7.23 1.08
N TYR A 41 -3.91 6.70 0.27
CA TYR A 41 -2.48 6.95 0.39
C TYR A 41 -1.87 7.25 -0.99
N ILE A 42 -0.90 8.17 -1.03
CA ILE A 42 -0.02 8.36 -2.18
C ILE A 42 1.44 8.20 -1.74
N LYS A 43 2.10 7.20 -2.32
CA LYS A 43 3.52 6.89 -2.15
C LYS A 43 4.33 7.59 -3.24
N LEU A 44 5.21 8.52 -2.87
CA LEU A 44 6.22 9.06 -3.79
C LEU A 44 7.37 8.05 -3.89
N ALA A 45 7.35 7.26 -4.96
CA ALA A 45 8.23 6.10 -5.13
C ALA A 45 9.68 6.49 -5.49
N PHE A 46 10.60 5.53 -5.37
CA PHE A 46 11.98 5.58 -5.89
C PHE A 46 12.82 6.75 -5.39
N GLY A 47 12.57 7.26 -4.20
CA GLY A 47 13.28 8.42 -3.68
C GLY A 47 13.04 9.71 -4.47
N THR A 48 12.04 9.75 -5.35
CA THR A 48 11.70 10.94 -6.14
C THR A 48 11.52 12.22 -5.33
N PRO A 49 11.12 12.20 -4.04
CA PRO A 49 11.08 13.41 -3.22
C PRO A 49 12.42 14.17 -3.16
N ALA A 50 13.55 13.48 -3.30
CA ALA A 50 14.87 14.11 -3.32
C ALA A 50 15.21 14.78 -4.67
N LEU A 51 14.44 14.49 -5.71
CA LEU A 51 14.68 14.97 -7.08
C LEU A 51 13.76 16.13 -7.49
N TYR A 52 12.65 16.32 -6.77
CA TYR A 52 11.77 17.45 -7.01
C TYR A 52 12.42 18.78 -6.61
N ASN A 53 12.09 19.85 -7.36
CA ASN A 53 12.22 21.19 -6.80
C ASN A 53 11.38 21.29 -5.52
N GLU A 54 11.94 21.87 -4.46
CA GLU A 54 11.32 21.90 -3.14
C GLU A 54 9.94 22.58 -3.14
N ASP A 55 9.80 23.71 -3.84
CA ASP A 55 8.54 24.45 -3.89
C ASP A 55 7.44 23.61 -4.57
N ILE A 56 7.80 22.86 -5.61
CA ILE A 56 6.89 21.94 -6.30
C ILE A 56 6.49 20.81 -5.36
N LEU A 57 7.45 20.21 -4.65
CA LEU A 57 7.19 19.14 -3.69
C LEU A 57 6.24 19.59 -2.57
N ARG A 58 6.50 20.76 -1.97
CA ARG A 58 5.65 21.33 -0.91
C ARG A 58 4.22 21.59 -1.40
N LYS A 59 4.06 22.18 -2.58
CA LYS A 59 2.74 22.40 -3.20
C LYS A 59 2.01 21.10 -3.46
N LYS A 60 2.71 20.09 -3.96
CA LYS A 60 2.15 18.75 -4.22
C LYS A 60 1.70 18.08 -2.92
N VAL A 61 2.53 18.09 -1.89
CA VAL A 61 2.20 17.55 -0.57
C VAL A 61 0.97 18.24 0.02
N ALA A 62 0.92 19.57 -0.04
CA ALA A 62 -0.21 20.34 0.46
C ALA A 62 -1.51 20.04 -0.31
N LEU A 63 -1.44 19.93 -1.63
CA LEU A 63 -2.59 19.61 -2.49
C LEU A 63 -3.19 18.24 -2.16
N ILE A 64 -2.33 17.22 -2.00
CA ILE A 64 -2.76 15.85 -1.69
C ILE A 64 -3.38 15.78 -0.28
N LYS A 65 -2.77 16.41 0.70
CA LYS A 65 -3.30 16.45 2.08
C LYS A 65 -4.65 17.17 2.16
N ALA A 66 -4.86 18.22 1.37
CA ALA A 66 -6.13 18.94 1.32
C ALA A 66 -7.29 18.07 0.80
N SER A 67 -7.02 16.91 0.22
CA SER A 67 -8.00 15.93 -0.26
C SER A 67 -8.19 14.75 0.72
N ASP A 68 -7.78 14.89 1.99
CA ASP A 68 -7.82 13.84 3.02
C ASP A 68 -7.11 12.56 2.57
N ILE A 69 -5.94 12.72 1.95
CA ILE A 69 -5.09 11.62 1.49
C ILE A 69 -3.75 11.70 2.21
N HIS A 70 -3.31 10.59 2.79
CA HIS A 70 -1.96 10.49 3.33
C HIS A 70 -0.93 10.46 2.21
N ILE A 71 0.14 11.22 2.38
CA ILE A 71 1.26 11.24 1.43
C ILE A 71 2.58 10.97 2.16
N TYR A 72 3.43 10.15 1.55
CA TYR A 72 4.70 9.75 2.14
C TYR A 72 5.79 9.45 1.10
N PRO A 73 7.08 9.59 1.47
CA PRO A 73 8.20 9.11 0.68
C PRO A 73 8.32 7.59 0.82
N GLY A 74 8.57 6.88 -0.28
CA GLY A 74 8.75 5.43 -0.25
C GLY A 74 9.90 4.98 0.66
N GLY A 75 9.77 3.79 1.25
CA GLY A 75 10.63 3.27 2.32
C GLY A 75 12.10 3.12 1.95
N THR A 76 12.46 2.85 0.70
CA THR A 76 13.86 2.81 0.25
C THR A 76 14.60 4.11 0.57
N PHE A 77 13.93 5.25 0.58
CA PHE A 77 14.54 6.52 0.96
C PHE A 77 14.89 6.56 2.46
N LEU A 78 14.04 5.97 3.31
CA LEU A 78 14.35 5.80 4.73
C LEU A 78 15.48 4.78 4.94
N GLU A 79 15.54 3.69 4.17
CA GLU A 79 16.66 2.72 4.23
C GLU A 79 18.01 3.41 3.98
N ILE A 80 18.08 4.36 3.04
CA ILE A 80 19.28 5.19 2.81
C ILE A 80 19.60 6.03 4.05
N ALA A 81 18.59 6.62 4.69
CA ALA A 81 18.80 7.42 5.90
C ALA A 81 19.30 6.56 7.08
N VAL A 82 18.82 5.32 7.20
CA VAL A 82 19.32 4.35 8.19
C VAL A 82 20.78 4.02 7.91
N LEU A 83 21.13 3.69 6.66
CA LEU A 83 22.50 3.38 6.25
C LEU A 83 23.47 4.53 6.55
N GLN A 84 23.02 5.77 6.41
CA GLN A 84 23.80 6.97 6.65
C GLN A 84 23.75 7.46 8.11
N ASN A 85 23.06 6.77 9.02
CA ASN A 85 22.80 7.23 10.40
C ASN A 85 22.12 8.62 10.44
N ARG A 86 21.18 8.89 9.54
CA ARG A 86 20.47 10.17 9.35
C ARG A 86 18.96 10.10 9.56
N VAL A 87 18.46 9.06 10.26
CA VAL A 87 17.02 8.84 10.46
C VAL A 87 16.33 10.07 11.04
N GLN A 88 16.88 10.66 12.10
CA GLN A 88 16.28 11.84 12.74
C GLN A 88 16.21 13.04 11.78
N ALA A 89 17.26 13.26 11.00
CA ALA A 89 17.28 14.33 10.00
C ALA A 89 16.24 14.08 8.89
N PHE A 90 16.09 12.81 8.46
CA PHE A 90 15.08 12.39 7.48
C PHE A 90 13.66 12.64 8.00
N LEU A 91 13.35 12.20 9.22
CA LEU A 91 12.03 12.40 9.83
C LEU A 91 11.70 13.88 10.02
N THR A 92 12.67 14.67 10.51
CA THR A 92 12.53 16.14 10.64
C THR A 92 12.24 16.76 9.28
N ARG A 93 13.00 16.41 8.26
CA ARG A 93 12.81 16.94 6.91
C ARG A 93 11.47 16.53 6.30
N ALA A 94 11.06 15.28 6.49
CA ALA A 94 9.76 14.81 6.05
C ALA A 94 8.60 15.62 6.67
N ARG A 95 8.70 15.91 7.97
CA ARG A 95 7.74 16.75 8.68
C ARG A 95 7.74 18.19 8.15
N ASP A 96 8.92 18.79 7.93
CA ASP A 96 9.05 20.16 7.43
C ASP A 96 8.47 20.34 6.03
N ILE A 97 8.60 19.34 5.17
CA ILE A 97 7.97 19.32 3.84
C ILE A 97 6.46 19.19 3.97
N GLY A 98 5.96 18.57 5.04
CA GLY A 98 4.55 18.39 5.35
C GLY A 98 4.01 17.00 5.06
N PHE A 99 4.86 15.98 4.83
CA PHE A 99 4.40 14.60 4.72
C PHE A 99 3.55 14.20 5.93
N SER A 100 2.52 13.41 5.71
CA SER A 100 1.60 12.97 6.77
C SER A 100 1.83 11.52 7.20
N ALA A 101 2.61 10.76 6.42
CA ALA A 101 2.94 9.38 6.74
C ALA A 101 4.41 9.07 6.43
N ILE A 102 4.89 7.96 6.99
CA ILE A 102 6.23 7.40 6.77
C ILE A 102 6.10 5.91 6.49
N GLU A 103 6.89 5.41 5.53
CA GLU A 103 7.03 3.98 5.26
C GLU A 103 8.36 3.49 5.83
N VAL A 104 8.29 2.46 6.68
CA VAL A 104 9.46 1.80 7.27
C VAL A 104 9.64 0.45 6.60
N SER A 105 10.71 0.31 5.81
CA SER A 105 11.04 -0.90 5.07
C SER A 105 12.47 -1.39 5.36
N ASP A 106 12.76 -2.62 4.95
CA ASP A 106 14.09 -3.24 4.92
C ASP A 106 14.26 -4.15 3.70
N GLY A 107 13.54 -3.82 2.65
CA GLY A 107 13.48 -4.64 1.44
C GLY A 107 14.77 -4.64 0.63
N THR A 108 15.56 -3.57 0.67
CA THR A 108 16.82 -3.41 -0.08
C THR A 108 18.03 -3.44 0.85
N VAL A 109 17.97 -2.68 1.96
CA VAL A 109 19.02 -2.62 2.96
C VAL A 109 18.52 -3.26 4.25
N PRO A 110 19.22 -4.27 4.79
CA PRO A 110 18.82 -4.88 6.06
C PRO A 110 18.77 -3.84 7.18
N VAL A 111 17.63 -3.72 7.84
CA VAL A 111 17.45 -2.87 9.01
C VAL A 111 17.31 -3.77 10.24
N PRO A 112 18.22 -3.67 11.24
CA PRO A 112 18.10 -4.46 12.46
C PRO A 112 16.73 -4.23 13.15
N ALA A 113 16.10 -5.29 13.65
CA ALA A 113 14.76 -5.22 14.25
C ALA A 113 14.62 -4.15 15.34
N ARG A 114 15.69 -3.95 16.15
CA ARG A 114 15.74 -2.88 17.15
C ARG A 114 15.63 -1.50 16.52
N ILE A 115 16.37 -1.24 15.45
CA ILE A 115 16.36 0.05 14.74
C ILE A 115 15.01 0.25 14.06
N ARG A 116 14.48 -0.78 13.40
CA ARG A 116 13.16 -0.75 12.77
C ARG A 116 12.06 -0.36 13.77
N LYS A 117 12.04 -1.03 14.94
CA LYS A 117 11.11 -0.68 16.03
C LYS A 117 11.29 0.76 16.49
N GLN A 118 12.52 1.19 16.71
CA GLN A 118 12.84 2.56 17.13
C GLN A 118 12.33 3.60 16.12
N VAL A 119 12.59 3.38 14.82
CA VAL A 119 12.14 4.29 13.75
C VAL A 119 10.61 4.39 13.69
N ILE A 120 9.88 3.27 13.82
CA ILE A 120 8.42 3.26 13.91
C ILE A 120 7.96 4.15 15.06
N GLN A 121 8.54 3.98 16.25
CA GLN A 121 8.16 4.74 17.45
C GLN A 121 8.51 6.22 17.36
N GLU A 122 9.67 6.57 16.82
CA GLU A 122 10.08 7.97 16.59
C GLU A 122 9.15 8.66 15.60
N ALA A 123 8.81 8.00 14.48
CA ALA A 123 7.88 8.54 13.50
C ALA A 123 6.49 8.79 14.11
N LEU A 124 5.97 7.86 14.90
CA LEU A 124 4.69 8.03 15.64
C LEU A 124 4.74 9.21 16.61
N GLN A 125 5.84 9.35 17.39
CA GLN A 125 6.01 10.48 18.32
C GLN A 125 6.06 11.83 17.61
N MET A 126 6.51 11.84 16.35
CA MET A 126 6.51 13.03 15.50
C MET A 126 5.15 13.30 14.83
N GLY A 127 4.14 12.46 15.08
CA GLY A 127 2.76 12.62 14.59
C GLY A 127 2.51 12.06 13.19
N PHE A 128 3.40 11.23 12.67
CA PHE A 128 3.16 10.55 11.39
C PHE A 128 2.24 9.34 11.53
N GLU A 129 1.41 9.11 10.54
CA GLU A 129 0.89 7.76 10.26
C GLU A 129 2.07 6.88 9.81
N VAL A 130 2.19 5.68 10.38
CA VAL A 130 3.32 4.80 10.05
C VAL A 130 2.82 3.56 9.34
N LEU A 131 3.31 3.38 8.10
CA LEU A 131 3.20 2.15 7.35
C LEU A 131 4.53 1.39 7.48
N SER A 132 4.47 0.07 7.67
CA SER A 132 5.66 -0.76 7.50
C SER A 132 5.53 -1.60 6.24
N GLU A 133 6.65 -1.89 5.57
CA GLU A 133 6.69 -2.76 4.39
C GLU A 133 7.48 -4.02 4.75
N VAL A 134 6.89 -5.19 4.53
CA VAL A 134 7.47 -6.50 4.84
C VAL A 134 7.59 -7.32 3.58
N GLY A 135 8.76 -7.89 3.37
CA GLY A 135 9.12 -8.66 2.18
C GLY A 135 10.46 -8.20 1.63
N LYS A 136 11.13 -9.07 0.87
CA LYS A 136 12.41 -8.74 0.23
C LYS A 136 12.23 -8.40 -1.23
N LYS A 137 13.00 -7.42 -1.69
CA LYS A 137 12.98 -6.96 -3.09
C LYS A 137 13.81 -7.84 -4.02
N SER A 138 14.52 -8.84 -3.48
CA SER A 138 15.32 -9.78 -4.26
C SER A 138 14.58 -11.09 -4.50
N PRO A 139 14.43 -11.56 -5.75
CA PRO A 139 13.83 -12.87 -6.04
C PRO A 139 14.65 -14.05 -5.48
N MET A 140 15.92 -13.82 -5.16
CA MET A 140 16.81 -14.85 -4.60
C MET A 140 16.60 -15.06 -3.10
N GLU A 141 15.90 -14.17 -2.43
CA GLU A 141 15.61 -14.26 -0.99
C GLU A 141 14.20 -14.79 -0.77
N ASN A 142 14.05 -16.12 -0.69
CA ASN A 142 12.81 -16.74 -0.25
C ASN A 142 12.62 -16.51 1.26
N ILE A 143 11.64 -15.67 1.61
CA ILE A 143 11.28 -15.48 3.01
C ILE A 143 10.31 -16.59 3.40
N GLN A 144 10.60 -17.26 4.51
CA GLN A 144 9.69 -18.21 5.12
C GLN A 144 8.44 -17.49 5.63
N THR A 145 7.26 -18.09 5.46
CA THR A 145 5.97 -17.53 5.91
C THR A 145 6.04 -17.10 7.38
N GLU A 146 6.62 -17.93 8.24
CA GLU A 146 6.77 -17.66 9.67
C GLU A 146 7.59 -16.37 9.94
N THR A 147 8.70 -16.18 9.23
CA THR A 147 9.55 -14.97 9.37
C THR A 147 8.76 -13.73 8.98
N LEU A 148 7.99 -13.80 7.88
CA LEU A 148 7.15 -12.71 7.41
C LEU A 148 6.06 -12.37 8.43
N ILE A 149 5.35 -13.37 8.96
CA ILE A 149 4.33 -13.20 10.00
C ILE A 149 4.91 -12.59 11.27
N ASN A 150 6.07 -13.07 11.73
CA ASN A 150 6.73 -12.54 12.91
C ASN A 150 7.12 -11.07 12.74
N GLN A 151 7.57 -10.68 11.54
CA GLN A 151 7.86 -9.28 11.23
C GLN A 151 6.59 -8.43 11.24
N VAL A 152 5.51 -8.88 10.59
CA VAL A 152 4.20 -8.20 10.61
C VAL A 152 3.73 -7.97 12.06
N GLN A 153 3.77 -9.01 12.90
CA GLN A 153 3.38 -8.89 14.31
C GLN A 153 4.25 -7.91 15.08
N SER A 154 5.56 -7.94 14.84
CA SER A 154 6.53 -7.04 15.48
C SER A 154 6.25 -5.59 15.14
N ASP A 155 6.00 -5.28 13.86
CA ASP A 155 5.75 -3.94 13.38
C ASP A 155 4.41 -3.39 13.90
N LEU A 156 3.35 -4.21 13.88
CA LEU A 156 2.06 -3.83 14.47
C LEU A 156 2.18 -3.57 15.98
N LYS A 157 2.94 -4.41 16.71
CA LYS A 157 3.23 -4.19 18.14
C LYS A 157 4.08 -2.94 18.40
N ALA A 158 4.95 -2.56 17.46
CA ALA A 158 5.73 -1.33 17.55
C ALA A 158 4.88 -0.07 17.32
N GLY A 159 3.67 -0.23 16.73
CA GLY A 159 2.69 0.82 16.51
C GLY A 159 2.43 1.15 15.04
N ALA A 160 2.98 0.41 14.08
CA ALA A 160 2.61 0.62 12.67
C ALA A 160 1.10 0.50 12.47
N GLY A 161 0.49 1.49 11.83
CA GLY A 161 -0.95 1.52 11.55
C GLY A 161 -1.35 0.52 10.49
N ARG A 162 -0.49 0.32 9.50
CA ARG A 162 -0.69 -0.62 8.38
C ARG A 162 0.61 -1.35 8.06
N VAL A 163 0.50 -2.55 7.49
CA VAL A 163 1.63 -3.32 6.98
C VAL A 163 1.43 -3.62 5.51
N ILE A 164 2.40 -3.24 4.70
CA ILE A 164 2.43 -3.47 3.25
C ILE A 164 3.16 -4.79 2.99
N LEU A 165 2.58 -5.66 2.18
CA LEU A 165 3.24 -6.86 1.68
C LEU A 165 3.86 -6.57 0.32
N GLU A 166 5.18 -6.65 0.26
CA GLU A 166 6.01 -6.28 -0.88
C GLU A 166 5.75 -7.15 -2.12
N ALA A 167 5.57 -6.51 -3.27
CA ALA A 167 5.50 -7.16 -4.58
C ALA A 167 6.29 -6.43 -5.66
N ARG A 168 6.92 -5.34 -5.40
CA ARG A 168 7.59 -4.37 -6.27
C ARG A 168 6.63 -3.69 -7.26
N GLU A 169 7.18 -2.74 -7.98
CA GLU A 169 6.47 -2.09 -9.08
C GLU A 169 6.05 -3.05 -10.18
N SER A 170 6.89 -4.04 -10.48
CA SER A 170 6.63 -5.01 -11.56
C SER A 170 5.51 -6.00 -11.23
N GLY A 171 5.26 -6.26 -9.93
CA GLY A 171 4.34 -7.30 -9.49
C GLY A 171 4.75 -8.70 -9.93
N LYS A 172 6.04 -8.96 -10.18
CA LYS A 172 6.51 -10.23 -10.76
C LYS A 172 7.69 -10.79 -9.98
N GLY A 173 7.63 -12.09 -9.68
CA GLY A 173 8.72 -12.85 -9.08
C GLY A 173 9.00 -12.54 -7.61
N ILE A 174 8.15 -11.72 -6.94
CA ILE A 174 8.34 -11.28 -5.56
C ILE A 174 7.07 -11.52 -4.75
N GLY A 175 7.24 -11.77 -3.46
CA GLY A 175 6.14 -11.97 -2.52
C GLY A 175 5.23 -13.12 -2.96
N ILE A 176 3.95 -12.83 -3.03
CA ILE A 176 2.91 -13.79 -3.40
C ILE A 176 2.81 -14.05 -4.91
N TYR A 177 3.64 -13.38 -5.76
CA TYR A 177 3.52 -13.48 -7.21
C TYR A 177 4.65 -14.30 -7.85
N ASN A 178 4.30 -15.07 -8.88
CA ASN A 178 5.22 -15.77 -9.74
C ASN A 178 5.84 -14.82 -10.81
N ASN A 179 6.71 -15.34 -11.67
CA ASN A 179 7.37 -14.55 -12.72
C ASN A 179 6.41 -14.01 -13.80
N GLN A 180 5.21 -14.55 -13.89
CA GLN A 180 4.12 -14.08 -14.77
C GLN A 180 3.25 -13.01 -14.10
N GLY A 181 3.42 -12.78 -12.80
CA GLY A 181 2.60 -11.86 -11.99
C GLY A 181 1.29 -12.48 -11.51
N GLU A 182 1.19 -13.81 -11.51
CA GLU A 182 0.04 -14.55 -10.98
C GLU A 182 0.27 -14.93 -9.53
N ILE A 183 -0.79 -15.06 -8.75
CA ILE A 183 -0.72 -15.44 -7.33
C ILE A 183 -0.27 -16.91 -7.20
N LYS A 184 0.78 -17.13 -6.40
CA LYS A 184 1.22 -18.45 -5.93
C LYS A 184 0.21 -18.98 -4.91
N GLN A 185 -0.78 -19.74 -5.37
CA GLN A 185 -1.99 -20.07 -4.62
C GLN A 185 -1.73 -20.70 -3.25
N ASP A 186 -0.81 -21.66 -3.15
CA ASP A 186 -0.55 -22.36 -1.88
C ASP A 186 0.10 -21.43 -0.86
N PHE A 187 1.10 -20.65 -1.28
CA PHE A 187 1.74 -19.64 -0.44
C PHE A 187 0.76 -18.54 0.01
N PHE A 188 -0.08 -18.08 -0.90
CA PHE A 188 -1.10 -17.09 -0.58
C PHE A 188 -2.13 -17.60 0.43
N LYS A 189 -2.63 -18.84 0.26
CA LYS A 189 -3.57 -19.47 1.20
C LYS A 189 -2.96 -19.63 2.59
N GLU A 190 -1.74 -20.13 2.67
CA GLU A 190 -1.00 -20.29 3.93
C GLU A 190 -0.82 -18.94 4.62
N LEU A 191 -0.31 -17.95 3.88
CA LEU A 191 -0.07 -16.59 4.39
C LEU A 191 -1.38 -15.95 4.87
N ASN A 192 -2.43 -15.97 4.07
CA ASN A 192 -3.70 -15.35 4.42
C ASN A 192 -4.37 -15.99 5.63
N ALA A 193 -4.21 -17.31 5.82
CA ALA A 193 -4.74 -18.02 6.98
C ALA A 193 -4.01 -17.68 8.30
N THR A 194 -2.76 -17.21 8.22
CA THR A 194 -1.90 -16.98 9.39
C THR A 194 -1.63 -15.49 9.67
N LEU A 195 -1.95 -14.60 8.73
CA LEU A 195 -1.73 -13.16 8.89
C LEU A 195 -2.53 -12.59 10.08
N PRO A 196 -1.86 -11.89 11.01
CA PRO A 196 -2.57 -11.17 12.07
C PRO A 196 -3.22 -9.91 11.49
N CYS A 197 -4.39 -9.54 12.00
CA CYS A 197 -5.07 -8.28 11.67
C CYS A 197 -5.18 -8.05 10.15
N PRO A 198 -5.87 -8.91 9.38
CA PRO A 198 -5.91 -8.83 7.92
C PRO A 198 -6.42 -7.46 7.42
N ASP A 199 -7.27 -6.79 8.19
CA ASP A 199 -7.75 -5.43 7.87
C ASP A 199 -6.66 -4.35 7.90
N ARG A 200 -5.51 -4.64 8.51
CA ARG A 200 -4.35 -3.75 8.54
C ARG A 200 -3.32 -4.06 7.45
N ILE A 201 -3.54 -5.09 6.66
CA ILE A 201 -2.62 -5.50 5.59
C ILE A 201 -2.97 -4.76 4.31
N ILE A 202 -1.96 -4.23 3.62
CA ILE A 202 -2.06 -3.68 2.27
C ILE A 202 -1.29 -4.61 1.34
N TRP A 203 -1.97 -5.17 0.37
CA TRP A 203 -1.38 -6.03 -0.65
C TRP A 203 -0.93 -5.19 -1.83
N GLU A 204 0.35 -5.17 -2.15
CA GLU A 204 0.80 -4.54 -3.40
C GLU A 204 0.28 -5.33 -4.60
N ALA A 205 -0.42 -4.65 -5.49
CA ALA A 205 -1.08 -5.23 -6.66
C ALA A 205 -1.01 -4.27 -7.86
N PRO A 206 0.18 -4.05 -8.42
CA PRO A 206 0.36 -3.09 -9.52
C PRO A 206 -0.32 -3.51 -10.82
N LEU A 207 -0.64 -4.79 -11.00
CA LEU A 207 -1.25 -5.32 -12.22
C LEU A 207 -2.74 -5.60 -12.04
N LYS A 208 -3.55 -5.35 -13.09
CA LYS A 208 -5.00 -5.58 -13.09
C LYS A 208 -5.39 -7.01 -12.66
N ASN A 209 -4.68 -8.03 -13.17
CA ASN A 209 -4.96 -9.42 -12.83
C ASN A 209 -4.75 -9.71 -11.34
N GLN A 210 -3.81 -9.04 -10.69
CA GLN A 210 -3.54 -9.13 -9.26
C GLN A 210 -4.66 -8.49 -8.45
N GLN A 211 -5.05 -7.27 -8.84
CA GLN A 211 -6.17 -6.54 -8.23
C GLN A 211 -7.45 -7.38 -8.28
N GLN A 212 -7.77 -7.92 -9.44
CA GLN A 212 -8.92 -8.79 -9.66
C GLN A 212 -8.85 -10.04 -8.79
N ALA A 213 -7.71 -10.76 -8.78
CA ALA A 213 -7.55 -11.99 -8.02
C ALA A 213 -7.70 -11.76 -6.51
N LEU A 214 -7.11 -10.67 -5.98
CA LEU A 214 -7.24 -10.31 -4.56
C LEU A 214 -8.66 -9.88 -4.18
N ILE A 215 -9.36 -9.13 -5.05
CA ILE A 215 -10.76 -8.78 -4.83
C ILE A 215 -11.65 -10.03 -4.82
N ILE A 216 -11.39 -10.98 -5.72
CA ILE A 216 -12.13 -12.26 -5.76
C ILE A 216 -11.89 -13.08 -4.49
N ALA A 217 -10.64 -13.15 -4.03
CA ALA A 217 -10.26 -13.99 -2.89
C ALA A 217 -10.61 -13.38 -1.53
N LEU A 218 -10.49 -12.04 -1.38
CA LEU A 218 -10.57 -11.33 -0.09
C LEU A 218 -11.76 -10.35 0.00
N GLY A 219 -12.49 -10.20 -1.09
CA GLY A 219 -13.62 -9.27 -1.16
C GLY A 219 -13.26 -7.87 -1.64
N PRO A 220 -14.29 -7.04 -1.90
CA PRO A 220 -14.12 -5.71 -2.51
C PRO A 220 -13.41 -4.71 -1.61
N ASN A 221 -13.40 -4.95 -0.31
CA ASN A 221 -12.78 -4.08 0.69
C ASN A 221 -11.37 -4.53 1.11
N VAL A 222 -10.70 -5.37 0.31
CA VAL A 222 -9.27 -5.64 0.48
C VAL A 222 -8.44 -4.36 0.26
N ASN A 223 -7.43 -4.13 1.10
CA ASN A 223 -6.53 -2.98 0.93
C ASN A 223 -5.50 -3.31 -0.14
N LEU A 224 -5.37 -2.43 -1.13
CA LEU A 224 -4.47 -2.63 -2.28
C LEU A 224 -3.49 -1.48 -2.42
N GLY A 225 -2.24 -1.83 -2.69
CA GLY A 225 -1.12 -0.91 -2.86
C GLY A 225 -0.48 -0.97 -4.24
N ASN A 226 0.42 -0.03 -4.47
CA ASN A 226 1.15 0.17 -5.73
C ASN A 226 0.24 0.36 -6.95
N ILE A 227 -0.94 0.92 -6.73
CA ILE A 227 -1.89 1.17 -7.81
C ILE A 227 -1.37 2.31 -8.69
N PRO A 228 -1.24 2.11 -10.03
CA PRO A 228 -0.90 3.20 -10.93
C PRO A 228 -1.95 4.30 -10.89
N PRO A 229 -1.57 5.59 -10.96
CA PRO A 229 -2.52 6.72 -10.90
C PRO A 229 -3.67 6.60 -11.90
N GLY A 230 -3.40 6.20 -13.13
CA GLY A 230 -4.40 6.02 -14.19
C GLY A 230 -5.33 4.83 -14.01
N GLU A 231 -5.06 3.95 -13.04
CA GLU A 231 -5.83 2.72 -12.81
C GLU A 231 -6.83 2.82 -11.64
N VAL A 232 -6.87 3.94 -10.92
CA VAL A 232 -7.69 4.08 -9.71
C VAL A 232 -9.18 3.88 -10.00
N LEU A 233 -9.73 4.53 -11.03
CA LEU A 233 -11.13 4.35 -11.41
C LEU A 233 -11.42 2.95 -11.96
N ALA A 234 -10.46 2.36 -12.69
CA ALA A 234 -10.56 0.99 -13.18
C ALA A 234 -10.58 -0.02 -12.03
N LEU A 235 -9.76 0.18 -11.00
CA LEU A 235 -9.78 -0.60 -9.76
C LEU A 235 -11.11 -0.44 -9.02
N GLU A 236 -11.61 0.77 -8.88
CA GLU A 236 -12.89 1.01 -8.21
C GLU A 236 -14.04 0.35 -8.97
N SER A 237 -13.98 0.31 -10.31
CA SER A 237 -14.94 -0.45 -11.13
C SER A 237 -14.89 -1.96 -10.89
N LEU A 238 -13.69 -2.53 -10.58
CA LEU A 238 -13.59 -3.93 -10.14
C LEU A 238 -14.23 -4.11 -8.77
N ARG A 239 -13.93 -3.24 -7.79
CA ARG A 239 -14.45 -3.32 -6.42
C ARG A 239 -15.97 -3.22 -6.35
N THR A 240 -16.55 -2.40 -7.22
CA THR A 240 -18.01 -2.15 -7.26
C THR A 240 -18.78 -3.11 -8.17
N GLY A 241 -18.08 -4.02 -8.86
CA GLY A 241 -18.69 -4.97 -9.78
C GLY A 241 -19.23 -4.36 -11.07
N LEU A 242 -18.76 -3.19 -11.45
CA LEU A 242 -19.11 -2.55 -12.73
C LEU A 242 -18.36 -3.17 -13.91
N ARG A 243 -17.32 -3.95 -13.65
CA ARG A 243 -16.59 -4.68 -14.70
C ARG A 243 -17.06 -6.12 -14.78
N GLY A 244 -17.12 -6.64 -16.01
CA GLY A 244 -17.46 -8.05 -16.27
C GLY A 244 -16.61 -9.07 -15.51
N ASP A 245 -15.34 -8.69 -15.22
CA ASP A 245 -14.39 -9.49 -14.46
C ASP A 245 -14.88 -9.88 -13.05
N THR A 246 -15.65 -8.99 -12.39
CA THR A 246 -16.17 -9.19 -11.03
C THR A 246 -17.70 -9.29 -10.97
N LEU A 247 -18.41 -8.90 -12.03
CA LEU A 247 -19.88 -8.91 -12.09
C LEU A 247 -20.48 -10.32 -11.93
N LYS A 248 -19.83 -11.35 -12.51
CA LYS A 248 -20.29 -12.74 -12.38
C LYS A 248 -20.36 -13.21 -10.94
N LEU A 249 -19.32 -12.91 -10.16
CA LEU A 249 -19.26 -13.25 -8.73
C LEU A 249 -20.39 -12.62 -7.94
N LEU A 250 -20.77 -11.40 -8.30
CA LEU A 250 -21.91 -10.72 -7.68
C LEU A 250 -23.21 -11.42 -7.93
N ILE A 251 -23.43 -11.85 -9.18
CA ILE A 251 -24.64 -12.54 -9.57
C ILE A 251 -24.71 -13.92 -8.88
N GLU A 252 -23.58 -14.62 -8.77
CA GLU A 252 -23.48 -15.91 -8.10
C GLU A 252 -23.71 -15.78 -6.58
N ASN A 253 -23.11 -14.80 -5.93
CA ASN A 253 -23.31 -14.51 -4.51
C ASN A 253 -24.75 -14.05 -4.21
N ALA A 254 -25.34 -13.23 -5.07
CA ALA A 254 -26.75 -12.82 -4.94
C ALA A 254 -27.73 -13.99 -5.10
N ARG A 255 -27.45 -14.95 -5.98
CA ARG A 255 -28.22 -16.16 -6.17
C ARG A 255 -28.06 -17.18 -5.04
N GLY A 256 -26.87 -17.26 -4.42
CA GLY A 256 -26.59 -18.09 -3.25
C GLY A 256 -27.33 -17.63 -1.99
N ILE A 257 -27.61 -16.32 -1.86
CA ILE A 257 -28.40 -15.75 -0.75
C ILE A 257 -29.91 -15.99 -0.94
N THR A 258 -30.38 -16.16 -2.18
CA THR A 258 -31.78 -16.43 -2.49
C THR A 258 -32.15 -17.91 -2.51
N GLY A 259 -31.20 -18.81 -2.28
CA GLY A 259 -31.38 -20.28 -2.28
C GLY A 259 -31.78 -20.88 -0.94
N VAL A 260 -32.20 -20.09 0.04
CA VAL A 260 -32.78 -20.55 1.31
C VAL A 260 -34.20 -20.00 1.40
N CYS A 261 -35.12 -20.63 0.71
CA CYS A 261 -36.54 -20.67 0.98
C CYS A 261 -37.07 -22.05 0.66
#